data_1c2a016bdc1703a49c57910027819d77
#
_entry.id   1c2a016bdc1703a49c57910027819d77
#
_cell.length_a   1.000
_cell.length_b   1.000
_cell.length_c   1.000
_cell.angle_alpha   90.00
_cell.angle_beta   90.00
_cell.angle_gamma   90.00
#
_symmetry.space_group_name_H-M   'P 1'
#
loop_
_entity.id
_entity.type
_entity.pdbx_description
1 polymer ?
#
loop_
_entity_poly.entity_id
_entity_poly.type
_entity_poly.pdbx_seq_one_letter_code
_entity_poly.pdbx_strand_id
1 'polypeptide(L)'
;SLKYHNKGANARAIFDGEVSAVFQYNGLTNVLVRHGSYISVYCNLSTVRVKKGSLVRARDVLGEIHTNAEGETILHFQLRKETVKLNPELWIHR
;
A
#
# COMPACT_ATOMS: atom_id res chain seq x y z
N SER A 1 8.84 4.11 -8.17
CA SER A 1 7.52 4.35 -8.77
C SER A 1 7.34 3.55 -10.04
N LEU A 2 6.13 3.11 -10.30
CA LEU A 2 5.80 2.30 -11.46
C LEU A 2 4.86 3.09 -12.37
N LYS A 3 5.23 3.20 -13.64
CA LYS A 3 4.41 3.88 -14.63
C LYS A 3 3.66 2.85 -15.47
N TYR A 4 2.35 3.05 -15.58
CA TYR A 4 1.47 2.19 -16.36
C TYR A 4 1.01 2.92 -17.61
N HIS A 5 0.83 2.18 -18.70
CA HIS A 5 0.41 2.78 -19.98
C HIS A 5 -1.11 2.81 -20.14
N ASN A 6 -1.83 2.11 -19.29
CA ASN A 6 -3.28 1.98 -19.41
C ASN A 6 -3.99 2.77 -18.32
N LYS A 7 -4.81 3.72 -18.73
CA LYS A 7 -5.78 4.35 -17.84
C LYS A 7 -6.65 3.25 -17.22
N GLY A 8 -6.91 3.35 -15.93
CA GLY A 8 -7.70 2.35 -15.22
C GLY A 8 -6.90 1.16 -14.72
N ALA A 9 -5.58 1.19 -14.82
CA ALA A 9 -4.73 0.14 -14.26
C ALA A 9 -4.95 0.04 -12.75
N ASN A 10 -4.91 -1.19 -12.24
CA ASN A 10 -5.13 -1.47 -10.82
C ASN A 10 -3.82 -1.71 -10.10
N ALA A 11 -3.75 -1.21 -8.87
CA ALA A 11 -2.72 -1.61 -7.92
C ALA A 11 -3.14 -2.94 -7.29
N ARG A 12 -2.21 -3.89 -7.24
CA ARG A 12 -2.47 -5.23 -6.71
C ARG A 12 -1.49 -5.53 -5.58
N ALA A 13 -1.98 -6.26 -4.59
CA ALA A 13 -1.13 -6.70 -3.48
C ALA A 13 0.02 -7.56 -4.00
N ILE A 14 1.23 -7.28 -3.56
CA ILE A 14 2.41 -8.05 -4.00
C ILE A 14 2.51 -9.41 -3.31
N PHE A 15 1.96 -9.52 -2.10
CA PHE A 15 1.96 -10.76 -1.30
C PHE A 15 0.67 -10.82 -0.50
N ASP A 16 0.37 -12.00 0.03
CA ASP A 16 -0.70 -12.17 1.02
C ASP A 16 -0.42 -11.27 2.22
N GLY A 17 -1.45 -10.69 2.79
CA GLY A 17 -1.28 -9.83 3.95
C GLY A 17 -2.59 -9.28 4.47
N GLU A 18 -2.46 -8.28 5.33
CA GLU A 18 -3.58 -7.58 5.92
C GLU A 18 -3.41 -6.08 5.70
N VAL A 19 -4.49 -5.42 5.28
CA VAL A 19 -4.47 -3.97 5.11
C VAL A 19 -4.34 -3.32 6.48
N SER A 20 -3.22 -2.65 6.71
CA SER A 20 -2.92 -2.00 7.99
C SER A 20 -3.39 -0.56 8.06
N ALA A 21 -3.51 0.10 6.92
CA ALA A 21 -4.00 1.47 6.87
C ALA A 21 -4.54 1.80 5.47
N VAL A 22 -5.56 2.63 5.45
CA VAL A 22 -6.08 3.28 4.23
C VAL A 22 -6.30 4.73 4.61
N PHE A 23 -5.66 5.66 3.90
CA PHE A 23 -5.79 7.07 4.23
C PHE A 23 -5.67 7.92 2.98
N GLN A 24 -6.22 9.12 3.05
CA GLN A 24 -6.18 10.07 1.95
C GLN A 24 -5.07 11.10 2.17
N TYR A 25 -4.45 11.48 1.07
CA TYR A 25 -3.44 12.54 1.04
C TYR A 25 -3.54 13.24 -0.32
N ASN A 26 -3.71 14.58 -0.29
CA ASN A 26 -3.88 15.39 -1.50
C ASN A 26 -5.00 14.88 -2.42
N GLY A 27 -6.11 14.43 -1.83
CA GLY A 27 -7.27 13.96 -2.59
C GLY A 27 -7.12 12.58 -3.19
N LEU A 28 -6.00 11.91 -2.96
CA LEU A 28 -5.75 10.55 -3.43
C LEU A 28 -5.62 9.60 -2.26
N THR A 29 -5.83 8.33 -2.51
CA THR A 29 -5.85 7.32 -1.46
C THR A 29 -4.56 6.52 -1.46
N ASN A 30 -4.12 6.17 -0.26
CA ASN A 30 -2.93 5.36 -0.02
C ASN A 30 -3.33 4.13 0.78
N VAL A 31 -2.74 2.99 0.43
CA VAL A 31 -3.01 1.71 1.11
C VAL A 31 -1.69 1.13 1.58
N LEU A 32 -1.68 0.68 2.83
CA LEU A 32 -0.57 -0.05 3.41
C LEU A 32 -1.02 -1.48 3.68
N VAL A 33 -0.22 -2.44 3.23
CA VAL A 33 -0.47 -3.85 3.46
C VAL A 33 0.69 -4.44 4.25
N ARG A 34 0.35 -5.10 5.36
CA ARG A 34 1.35 -5.75 6.21
C ARG A 34 1.51 -7.20 5.81
N HIS A 35 2.76 -7.61 5.62
CA HIS A 35 3.16 -8.97 5.28
C HIS A 35 4.18 -9.44 6.32
N GLY A 36 3.73 -9.76 7.53
CA GLY A 36 4.65 -10.08 8.61
C GLY A 36 5.53 -8.89 8.96
N SER A 37 6.83 -9.00 8.74
CA SER A 37 7.79 -7.92 9.03
C SER A 37 7.89 -6.87 7.93
N TYR A 38 7.18 -7.05 6.83
CA TYR A 38 7.23 -6.12 5.71
C TYR A 38 5.92 -5.39 5.54
N ILE A 39 6.01 -4.17 5.05
CA ILE A 39 4.85 -3.37 4.67
C ILE A 39 5.04 -2.92 3.24
N SER A 40 4.06 -3.20 2.40
CA SER A 40 3.99 -2.64 1.05
C SER A 40 3.09 -1.42 1.07
N VAL A 41 3.50 -0.37 0.39
CA VAL A 41 2.83 0.93 0.38
C VAL A 41 2.43 1.25 -1.05
N TYR A 42 1.16 1.57 -1.25
CA TYR A 42 0.58 1.86 -2.56
C TYR A 42 -0.02 3.25 -2.50
N CYS A 43 0.60 4.20 -3.18
CA CYS A 43 0.16 5.59 -3.19
C CYS A 43 -0.35 5.98 -4.57
N ASN A 44 -1.17 7.02 -4.60
CA ASN A 44 -1.69 7.59 -5.84
C ASN A 44 -2.87 6.80 -6.42
N LEU A 45 -3.77 6.31 -5.54
CA LEU A 45 -4.96 5.58 -5.96
C LEU A 45 -6.16 6.53 -6.01
N SER A 46 -6.93 6.42 -7.10
CA SER A 46 -8.17 7.21 -7.25
C SER A 46 -9.35 6.55 -6.55
N THR A 47 -9.36 5.22 -6.50
CA THR A 47 -10.40 4.45 -5.80
C THR A 47 -9.74 3.31 -5.03
N VAL A 48 -10.43 2.80 -4.01
CA VAL A 48 -9.94 1.70 -3.18
C VAL A 48 -11.05 0.68 -2.98
N ARG A 49 -10.69 -0.60 -3.02
CA ARG A 49 -11.61 -1.73 -2.83
C ARG A 49 -11.45 -2.41 -1.48
N VAL A 50 -10.52 -1.94 -0.67
CA VAL A 50 -10.18 -2.56 0.61
C VAL A 50 -10.28 -1.53 1.72
N LYS A 51 -10.32 -2.02 2.95
CA LYS A 51 -10.35 -1.18 4.15
C LYS A 51 -9.36 -1.73 5.17
N LYS A 52 -9.05 -0.95 6.17
CA LYS A 52 -8.22 -1.40 7.28
C LYS A 52 -8.78 -2.69 7.84
N GLY A 53 -7.93 -3.70 7.99
CA GLY A 53 -8.29 -5.02 8.46
C GLY A 53 -8.64 -6.02 7.37
N SER A 54 -8.80 -5.57 6.11
CA SER A 54 -9.07 -6.51 5.01
C SER A 54 -7.90 -7.47 4.85
N LEU A 55 -8.23 -8.76 4.70
CA LEU A 55 -7.24 -9.76 4.33
C LEU A 55 -7.15 -9.78 2.81
N VAL A 56 -5.94 -9.77 2.30
CA VAL A 56 -5.69 -9.78 0.86
C VAL A 56 -4.74 -10.91 0.51
N ARG A 57 -4.87 -11.41 -0.70
CA ARG A 57 -3.95 -12.38 -1.27
C ARG A 57 -3.11 -11.70 -2.33
N ALA A 58 -1.97 -12.29 -2.63
CA ALA A 58 -1.12 -11.83 -3.72
C ALA A 58 -1.96 -11.65 -4.98
N ARG A 59 -1.81 -10.49 -5.64
CA ARG A 59 -2.52 -10.06 -6.85
C ARG A 59 -3.96 -9.61 -6.65
N ASP A 60 -4.47 -9.61 -5.44
CA ASP A 60 -5.78 -9.00 -5.20
C ASP A 60 -5.73 -7.52 -5.54
N VAL A 61 -6.79 -7.01 -6.15
CA VAL A 61 -6.91 -5.61 -6.51
C VAL A 61 -7.12 -4.78 -5.24
N LEU A 62 -6.28 -3.80 -5.04
CA LEU A 62 -6.41 -2.86 -3.93
C LEU A 62 -7.19 -1.62 -4.33
N GLY A 63 -7.03 -1.17 -5.56
CA GLY A 63 -7.71 0.00 -6.08
C GLY A 63 -7.19 0.39 -7.45
N GLU A 64 -7.81 1.42 -8.01
CA GLU A 64 -7.42 1.93 -9.31
C GLU A 64 -6.37 3.01 -9.15
N ILE A 65 -5.33 2.96 -9.97
CA ILE A 65 -4.25 3.94 -9.96
C ILE A 65 -4.74 5.21 -10.66
N HIS A 66 -4.47 6.36 -10.05
CA HIS A 66 -4.86 7.65 -10.60
C HIS A 66 -4.12 7.97 -11.90
N THR A 67 -4.87 8.47 -12.87
CA THR A 67 -4.30 9.01 -14.11
C THR A 67 -4.37 10.53 -14.03
N ASN A 68 -3.23 11.20 -14.15
CA ASN A 68 -3.15 12.66 -14.02
C ASN A 68 -3.60 13.39 -15.29
N ALA A 69 -3.52 14.72 -15.25
CA ALA A 69 -3.98 15.56 -16.36
C ALA A 69 -3.17 15.35 -17.63
N GLU A 70 -1.92 14.90 -17.52
CA GLU A 70 -1.07 14.59 -18.66
C GLU A 70 -1.30 13.17 -19.19
N GLY A 71 -2.25 12.45 -18.64
CA GLY A 71 -2.56 11.08 -19.05
C GLY A 71 -1.61 10.05 -18.48
N GLU A 72 -0.82 10.40 -17.48
CA GLU A 72 0.12 9.47 -16.84
C GLU A 72 -0.55 8.72 -15.70
N THR A 73 -0.37 7.41 -15.70
CA THR A 73 -0.87 6.52 -14.65
C THR A 73 0.33 5.97 -13.89
N ILE A 74 0.58 6.51 -12.71
CA ILE A 74 1.80 6.22 -11.96
C ILE A 74 1.44 5.74 -10.57
N LEU A 75 1.90 4.54 -10.22
CA LEU A 75 1.80 4.00 -8.88
C LEU A 75 3.10 4.31 -8.13
N HIS A 76 2.98 4.98 -7.00
CA HIS A 76 4.11 5.17 -6.10
C HIS A 76 4.11 4.01 -5.12
N PHE A 77 5.06 3.11 -5.30
CA PHE A 77 5.15 1.88 -4.54
C PHE A 77 6.42 1.85 -3.69
N GLN A 78 6.28 1.38 -2.46
CA GLN A 78 7.41 1.15 -1.56
C GLN A 78 7.23 -0.20 -0.87
N LEU A 79 8.33 -0.89 -0.66
CA LEU A 79 8.37 -2.06 0.21
C LEU A 79 9.32 -1.74 1.35
N ARG A 80 8.79 -1.78 2.56
CA ARG A 80 9.55 -1.46 3.77
C ARG A 80 9.67 -2.68 4.65
N LYS A 81 10.87 -2.93 5.14
CA LYS A 81 11.02 -3.84 6.26
C LYS A 81 10.72 -3.04 7.52
N GLU A 82 9.72 -3.49 8.27
CA GLU A 82 9.45 -2.86 9.55
C GLU A 82 10.51 -3.29 10.54
N THR A 83 11.48 -2.41 10.75
CA THR A 83 12.31 -2.54 11.93
C THR A 83 11.44 -2.07 13.08
N VAL A 84 10.87 -3.03 13.79
CA VAL A 84 10.37 -2.75 15.11
C VAL A 84 11.57 -2.22 15.86
N LYS A 85 11.59 -0.92 16.14
CA LYS A 85 12.47 -0.40 17.16
C LYS A 85 12.03 -1.09 18.44
N LEU A 86 12.73 -2.15 18.76
CA LEU A 86 12.53 -2.77 20.05
C LEU A 86 12.88 -1.71 21.08
N ASN A 87 11.88 -1.32 21.85
CA ASN A 87 12.10 -0.40 22.94
C ASN A 87 13.11 -1.05 23.88
N PRO A 88 14.27 -0.44 24.12
CA PRO A 88 15.30 -1.02 25.00
C PRO A 88 14.77 -1.36 26.38
N GLU A 89 13.82 -0.61 26.89
CA GLU A 89 13.23 -0.89 28.19
C GLU A 89 12.47 -2.21 28.20
N LEU A 90 11.81 -2.56 27.12
CA LEU A 90 11.10 -3.84 27.01
C LEU A 90 12.08 -5.00 27.01
N TRP A 91 13.27 -4.80 26.49
CA TRP A 91 14.32 -5.81 26.52
C TRP A 91 14.88 -6.01 27.91
N ILE A 92 15.07 -4.93 28.62
CA ILE A 92 15.71 -4.94 29.94
C ILE A 92 14.82 -5.58 30.99
N HIS A 93 13.52 -5.44 30.83
CA HIS A 93 12.53 -5.92 31.82
C HIS A 93 12.11 -7.36 31.63
N ARG A 94 12.79 -8.09 30.83
CA ARG A 94 12.48 -9.50 30.59
C ARG A 94 13.15 -10.45 31.54
#